data_3ed0d71b00de4f6e8ade21c75b18f10b
#
_entry.id   3ed0d71b00de4f6e8ade21c75b18f10b
#
_cell.length_a   1.000
_cell.length_b   1.000
_cell.length_c   1.000
_cell.angle_alpha   90.00
_cell.angle_beta   90.00
_cell.angle_gamma   90.00
#
_symmetry.space_group_name_H-M   'P 1'
#
loop_
_entity.id
_entity.type
_entity.pdbx_description
1 polymer ?
#
loop_
_entity_poly.entity_id
_entity_poly.type
_entity_poly.pdbx_seq_one_letter_code
_entity_poly.pdbx_strand_id
1 'polypeptide(L)'
;MIGFSNDADILKYEPMLFGELHLPWQVLAAATDGTLSGTTFSAAGADFVIAQVLAGGVVYMRSGDGSLDGVYEIVSVDSATELTVSVIRSDSDDDPISPPASDDISYRISTFGPQASEAAFQLTEYFGIRPGNPASDIDVENVLDTQALRRASVFAVISSIYAMLAGKSKDENFWNKSLYYQRLFERARERCRFSVDAGSDGLADVTKSGASGKLVRD
;
A
#
# COMPACT_ATOMS: atom_id res chain seq x y z
N MET A 1 10.23 -5.98 -6.31
CA MET A 1 10.08 -4.51 -6.09
C MET A 1 10.01 -4.31 -4.59
N ILE A 2 10.81 -3.41 -4.02
CA ILE A 2 10.83 -3.17 -2.57
C ILE A 2 9.68 -2.22 -2.25
N GLY A 3 8.80 -2.62 -1.32
CA GLY A 3 7.76 -1.78 -0.77
C GLY A 3 7.65 -2.00 0.74
N PHE A 4 7.50 -0.94 1.52
CA PHE A 4 7.24 -1.03 2.97
C PHE A 4 5.75 -0.93 3.30
N SER A 5 4.90 -0.70 2.29
CA SER A 5 3.45 -0.68 2.37
C SER A 5 2.85 -1.26 1.10
N ASN A 6 1.61 -1.72 1.18
CA ASN A 6 0.81 -2.19 0.05
C ASN A 6 -0.49 -1.37 -0.07
N ASP A 7 -1.32 -1.68 -1.07
CA ASP A 7 -2.57 -0.96 -1.33
C ASP A 7 -3.59 -1.12 -0.18
N ALA A 8 -3.65 -2.29 0.46
CA ALA A 8 -4.52 -2.52 1.63
C ALA A 8 -4.11 -1.65 2.83
N ASP A 9 -2.82 -1.38 3.01
CA ASP A 9 -2.35 -0.45 4.04
C ASP A 9 -2.79 1.00 3.77
N ILE A 10 -2.81 1.41 2.49
CA ILE A 10 -3.29 2.73 2.05
C ILE A 10 -4.81 2.82 2.23
N LEU A 11 -5.53 1.75 1.89
CA LEU A 11 -6.98 1.64 2.06
C LEU A 11 -7.45 1.95 3.48
N LYS A 12 -6.69 1.55 4.51
CA LYS A 12 -6.97 1.82 5.92
C LYS A 12 -7.09 3.32 6.25
N TYR A 13 -6.49 4.19 5.44
CA TYR A 13 -6.45 5.64 5.66
C TYR A 13 -7.32 6.41 4.68
N GLU A 14 -7.30 6.03 3.40
CA GLU A 14 -7.95 6.80 2.32
C GLU A 14 -8.65 5.88 1.31
N PRO A 15 -9.80 5.29 1.66
CA PRO A 15 -10.54 4.39 0.77
C PRO A 15 -10.99 5.06 -0.54
N MET A 16 -11.21 6.37 -0.53
CA MET A 16 -11.62 7.14 -1.71
C MET A 16 -10.60 7.07 -2.85
N LEU A 17 -9.33 6.82 -2.56
CA LEU A 17 -8.27 6.71 -3.56
C LEU A 17 -8.46 5.48 -4.47
N PHE A 18 -9.12 4.44 -4.02
CA PHE A 18 -9.41 3.24 -4.81
C PHE A 18 -10.81 3.27 -5.45
N GLY A 19 -11.71 4.11 -4.93
CA GLY A 19 -13.05 4.34 -5.46
C GLY A 19 -13.07 5.47 -6.50
N GLU A 20 -13.47 6.65 -6.08
CA GLU A 20 -13.73 7.80 -6.95
C GLU A 20 -12.44 8.48 -7.46
N LEU A 21 -11.38 8.47 -6.66
CA LEU A 21 -10.14 9.20 -6.94
C LEU A 21 -9.03 8.33 -7.54
N HIS A 22 -9.38 7.13 -8.03
CA HIS A 22 -8.39 6.23 -8.63
C HIS A 22 -7.64 6.88 -9.81
N LEU A 23 -6.43 6.43 -10.06
CA LEU A 23 -5.64 6.86 -11.20
C LEU A 23 -5.92 5.93 -12.40
N PRO A 24 -6.57 6.42 -13.49
CA PRO A 24 -6.98 5.56 -14.60
C PRO A 24 -5.84 4.81 -15.28
N TRP A 25 -4.62 5.35 -15.24
CA TRP A 25 -3.43 4.72 -15.83
C TRP A 25 -2.73 3.71 -14.91
N GLN A 26 -3.26 3.49 -13.71
CA GLN A 26 -2.79 2.48 -12.75
C GLN A 26 -3.86 1.42 -12.47
N VAL A 27 -4.81 1.24 -13.39
CA VAL A 27 -5.79 0.15 -13.35
C VAL A 27 -5.13 -1.11 -13.90
N LEU A 28 -5.12 -2.18 -13.12
CA LEU A 28 -4.58 -3.49 -13.48
C LEU A 28 -5.63 -4.36 -14.19
N ALA A 29 -6.87 -4.34 -13.68
CA ALA A 29 -7.99 -5.08 -14.25
C ALA A 29 -9.30 -4.34 -13.98
N ALA A 30 -10.24 -4.41 -14.92
CA ALA A 30 -11.61 -3.90 -14.76
C ALA A 30 -12.55 -4.59 -15.74
N ALA A 31 -13.71 -5.03 -15.27
CA ALA A 31 -14.79 -5.60 -16.10
C ALA A 31 -16.12 -5.57 -15.34
N THR A 32 -17.15 -6.23 -15.90
CA THR A 32 -18.52 -6.26 -15.34
C THR A 32 -19.06 -7.67 -15.17
N ASP A 33 -18.20 -8.67 -15.21
CA ASP A 33 -18.52 -10.11 -15.15
C ASP A 33 -18.16 -10.73 -13.79
N GLY A 34 -18.01 -9.90 -12.77
CA GLY A 34 -17.63 -10.37 -11.42
C GLY A 34 -18.77 -11.05 -10.69
N THR A 35 -18.45 -12.07 -9.91
CA THR A 35 -19.33 -12.73 -8.93
C THR A 35 -18.62 -12.89 -7.61
N LEU A 36 -19.35 -12.79 -6.48
CA LEU A 36 -18.80 -12.90 -5.14
C LEU A 36 -19.64 -13.89 -4.31
N SER A 37 -18.99 -14.95 -3.82
CA SER A 37 -19.58 -15.93 -2.94
C SER A 37 -18.68 -16.16 -1.72
N GLY A 38 -19.15 -15.76 -0.54
CA GLY A 38 -18.29 -15.75 0.63
C GLY A 38 -17.12 -14.79 0.44
N THR A 39 -15.91 -15.28 0.56
CA THR A 39 -14.68 -14.53 0.32
C THR A 39 -14.10 -14.74 -1.08
N THR A 40 -14.71 -15.62 -1.91
CA THR A 40 -14.23 -15.91 -3.25
C THR A 40 -14.85 -14.95 -4.24
N PHE A 41 -14.03 -14.13 -4.87
CA PHE A 41 -14.39 -13.29 -6.02
C PHE A 41 -13.91 -13.95 -7.30
N SER A 42 -14.80 -14.11 -8.29
CA SER A 42 -14.49 -14.73 -9.58
C SER A 42 -14.88 -13.81 -10.73
N ALA A 43 -14.07 -13.77 -11.79
CA ALA A 43 -14.35 -13.05 -13.04
C ALA A 43 -13.83 -13.86 -14.22
N ALA A 44 -14.72 -14.46 -15.01
CA ALA A 44 -14.36 -15.43 -16.04
C ALA A 44 -13.54 -14.81 -17.19
N GLY A 45 -13.70 -13.53 -17.46
CA GLY A 45 -12.96 -12.79 -18.49
C GLY A 45 -11.62 -12.22 -18.03
N ALA A 46 -11.26 -12.39 -16.76
CA ALA A 46 -10.03 -11.84 -16.19
C ALA A 46 -8.82 -12.77 -16.40
N ASP A 47 -7.63 -12.17 -16.29
CA ASP A 47 -6.39 -12.88 -15.99
C ASP A 47 -5.61 -12.06 -14.94
N PHE A 48 -5.91 -12.33 -13.68
CA PHE A 48 -5.31 -11.60 -12.56
C PHE A 48 -3.80 -11.84 -12.41
N VAL A 49 -3.32 -13.00 -12.88
CA VAL A 49 -1.90 -13.36 -12.85
C VAL A 49 -1.13 -12.55 -13.90
N ILE A 50 -1.61 -12.51 -15.15
CA ILE A 50 -0.99 -11.69 -16.21
C ILE A 50 -1.13 -10.20 -15.88
N ALA A 51 -2.24 -9.77 -15.29
CA ALA A 51 -2.47 -8.40 -14.83
C ALA A 51 -1.59 -8.01 -13.62
N GLN A 52 -0.79 -8.93 -13.08
CA GLN A 52 0.09 -8.70 -11.94
C GLN A 52 -0.65 -8.23 -10.68
N VAL A 53 -1.87 -8.71 -10.48
CA VAL A 53 -2.59 -8.52 -9.22
C VAL A 53 -1.86 -9.28 -8.12
N LEU A 54 -1.73 -8.67 -6.95
CA LEU A 54 -0.99 -9.24 -5.82
C LEU A 54 -1.84 -9.24 -4.54
N ALA A 55 -1.51 -10.13 -3.62
CA ALA A 55 -2.00 -10.09 -2.25
C ALA A 55 -1.63 -8.74 -1.60
N GLY A 56 -2.51 -8.20 -0.77
CA GLY A 56 -2.40 -6.84 -0.23
C GLY A 56 -2.80 -5.75 -1.24
N GLY A 57 -3.27 -6.15 -2.44
CA GLY A 57 -3.95 -5.26 -3.38
C GLY A 57 -5.36 -4.90 -2.93
N VAL A 58 -6.06 -4.10 -3.75
CA VAL A 58 -7.40 -3.61 -3.46
C VAL A 58 -8.27 -3.72 -4.70
N VAL A 59 -9.49 -4.22 -4.52
CA VAL A 59 -10.54 -4.26 -5.54
C VAL A 59 -11.71 -3.37 -5.13
N TYR A 60 -12.12 -2.47 -6.02
CA TYR A 60 -13.41 -1.78 -5.93
C TYR A 60 -14.46 -2.65 -6.62
N MET A 61 -15.57 -2.91 -5.95
CA MET A 61 -16.69 -3.72 -6.46
C MET A 61 -18.00 -2.98 -6.29
N ARG A 62 -18.85 -3.06 -7.32
CA ARG A 62 -20.20 -2.51 -7.33
C ARG A 62 -21.15 -3.46 -8.03
N SER A 63 -22.21 -3.90 -7.33
CA SER A 63 -23.28 -4.71 -7.90
C SER A 63 -24.32 -3.85 -8.62
N GLY A 64 -25.02 -4.45 -9.58
CA GLY A 64 -26.07 -3.78 -10.35
C GLY A 64 -27.27 -3.37 -9.49
N ASP A 65 -27.57 -4.10 -8.44
CA ASP A 65 -28.67 -3.84 -7.48
C ASP A 65 -28.29 -2.88 -6.34
N GLY A 66 -26.99 -2.50 -6.26
CA GLY A 66 -26.47 -1.60 -5.22
C GLY A 66 -26.30 -2.24 -3.84
N SER A 67 -26.45 -3.55 -3.70
CA SER A 67 -26.21 -4.29 -2.46
C SER A 67 -24.73 -4.31 -2.06
N LEU A 68 -23.85 -4.19 -3.05
CA LEU A 68 -22.41 -4.11 -2.91
C LEU A 68 -21.93 -2.82 -3.60
N ASP A 69 -21.28 -1.94 -2.86
CA ASP A 69 -20.60 -0.75 -3.40
C ASP A 69 -19.47 -0.36 -2.44
N GLY A 70 -18.24 -0.75 -2.76
CA GLY A 70 -17.12 -0.51 -1.86
C GLY A 70 -15.79 -1.02 -2.36
N VAL A 71 -14.78 -0.80 -1.52
CA VAL A 71 -13.41 -1.24 -1.73
C VAL A 71 -13.05 -2.34 -0.73
N TYR A 72 -12.40 -3.38 -1.23
CA TYR A 72 -12.10 -4.59 -0.47
C TYR A 72 -10.64 -4.98 -0.64
N GLU A 73 -10.08 -5.58 0.39
CA GLU A 73 -8.72 -6.11 0.38
C GLU A 73 -8.65 -7.39 -0.46
N ILE A 74 -7.62 -7.53 -1.26
CA ILE A 74 -7.25 -8.79 -1.94
C ILE A 74 -6.32 -9.55 -0.99
N VAL A 75 -6.80 -10.66 -0.45
CA VAL A 75 -6.04 -11.49 0.49
C VAL A 75 -5.09 -12.41 -0.25
N SER A 76 -5.56 -13.03 -1.33
CA SER A 76 -4.75 -13.88 -2.21
C SER A 76 -5.24 -13.86 -3.64
N VAL A 77 -4.36 -14.23 -4.56
CA VAL A 77 -4.67 -14.53 -5.97
C VAL A 77 -4.65 -16.04 -6.11
N ASP A 78 -5.82 -16.65 -6.21
CA ASP A 78 -5.97 -18.10 -6.13
C ASP A 78 -5.82 -18.76 -7.50
N SER A 79 -6.22 -18.03 -8.57
CA SER A 79 -6.03 -18.44 -9.94
C SER A 79 -6.01 -17.23 -10.88
N ALA A 80 -5.97 -17.47 -12.18
CA ALA A 80 -6.10 -16.41 -13.19
C ALA A 80 -7.46 -15.67 -13.10
N THR A 81 -8.51 -16.35 -12.63
CA THR A 81 -9.88 -15.83 -12.61
C THR A 81 -10.49 -15.73 -11.21
N GLU A 82 -9.73 -16.07 -10.15
CA GLU A 82 -10.24 -16.10 -8.78
C GLU A 82 -9.31 -15.41 -7.81
N LEU A 83 -9.93 -14.64 -6.90
CA LEU A 83 -9.28 -13.95 -5.79
C LEU A 83 -10.00 -14.30 -4.47
N THR A 84 -9.25 -14.43 -3.38
CA THR A 84 -9.83 -14.32 -2.05
C THR A 84 -9.84 -12.84 -1.64
N VAL A 85 -11.02 -12.31 -1.32
CA VAL A 85 -11.22 -10.91 -0.91
C VAL A 85 -11.80 -10.83 0.51
N SER A 86 -11.59 -9.69 1.15
CA SER A 86 -12.07 -9.44 2.51
C SER A 86 -12.51 -7.99 2.70
N VAL A 87 -13.47 -7.75 3.60
CA VAL A 87 -13.56 -6.46 4.27
C VAL A 87 -12.20 -6.17 4.90
N ILE A 88 -11.78 -4.89 4.91
CA ILE A 88 -10.45 -4.52 5.38
C ILE A 88 -10.19 -5.07 6.79
N ARG A 89 -9.10 -5.82 6.95
CA ARG A 89 -8.72 -6.47 8.21
C ARG A 89 -7.82 -5.56 9.04
N SER A 90 -7.87 -5.74 10.36
CA SER A 90 -6.95 -5.04 11.27
C SER A 90 -5.53 -5.50 11.10
N ASP A 91 -5.35 -6.81 11.00
CA ASP A 91 -4.07 -7.48 10.72
C ASP A 91 -4.17 -8.33 9.45
N SER A 92 -3.08 -8.45 8.71
CA SER A 92 -2.98 -9.32 7.53
C SER A 92 -3.10 -10.81 7.88
N ASP A 93 -2.80 -11.16 9.11
CA ASP A 93 -2.86 -12.53 9.64
C ASP A 93 -4.26 -12.94 10.14
N ASP A 94 -5.19 -11.97 10.26
CA ASP A 94 -6.58 -12.27 10.62
C ASP A 94 -7.28 -13.04 9.48
N ASP A 95 -8.27 -13.87 9.82
CA ASP A 95 -9.09 -14.56 8.83
C ASP A 95 -9.86 -13.58 7.94
N PRO A 96 -10.08 -13.90 6.64
CA PRO A 96 -10.85 -13.06 5.73
C PRO A 96 -12.31 -12.90 6.19
N ILE A 97 -12.81 -11.67 6.13
CA ILE A 97 -14.20 -11.31 6.46
C ILE A 97 -14.97 -11.16 5.16
N SER A 98 -16.00 -12.00 4.98
CA SER A 98 -16.81 -12.01 3.77
C SER A 98 -17.56 -10.69 3.57
N PRO A 99 -17.45 -10.02 2.41
CA PRO A 99 -18.39 -8.99 2.01
C PRO A 99 -19.77 -9.59 1.69
N PRO A 100 -20.82 -8.77 1.47
CA PRO A 100 -22.10 -9.25 0.98
C PRO A 100 -21.96 -10.01 -0.34
N ALA A 101 -22.55 -11.21 -0.46
CA ALA A 101 -22.56 -11.97 -1.71
C ALA A 101 -23.35 -11.21 -2.79
N SER A 102 -22.87 -11.25 -4.02
CA SER A 102 -23.54 -10.59 -5.15
C SER A 102 -23.07 -11.17 -6.48
N ASP A 103 -23.94 -11.07 -7.48
CA ASP A 103 -23.66 -11.37 -8.89
C ASP A 103 -23.66 -10.07 -9.70
N ASP A 104 -23.30 -10.14 -10.99
CA ASP A 104 -23.26 -9.00 -11.91
C ASP A 104 -22.45 -7.80 -11.36
N ILE A 105 -21.26 -8.11 -10.84
CA ILE A 105 -20.39 -7.12 -10.20
C ILE A 105 -19.54 -6.44 -11.28
N SER A 106 -19.65 -5.12 -11.35
CA SER A 106 -18.62 -4.27 -11.97
C SER A 106 -17.47 -4.13 -11.00
N TYR A 107 -16.24 -4.42 -11.44
CA TYR A 107 -15.07 -4.33 -10.59
C TYR A 107 -13.92 -3.58 -11.25
N ARG A 108 -13.04 -3.07 -10.41
CA ARG A 108 -11.79 -2.43 -10.81
C ARG A 108 -10.71 -2.69 -9.76
N ILE A 109 -9.56 -3.17 -10.21
CA ILE A 109 -8.35 -3.33 -9.40
C ILE A 109 -7.36 -2.27 -9.87
N SER A 110 -6.96 -1.40 -8.97
CA SER A 110 -5.94 -0.37 -9.20
C SER A 110 -4.86 -0.46 -8.14
N THR A 111 -3.66 0.04 -8.46
CA THR A 111 -2.52 -0.05 -7.54
C THR A 111 -1.78 1.27 -7.41
N PHE A 112 -1.23 1.50 -6.23
CA PHE A 112 -0.24 2.53 -5.94
C PHE A 112 1.17 1.95 -5.70
N GLY A 113 1.40 0.74 -6.17
CA GLY A 113 2.68 0.05 -6.09
C GLY A 113 3.88 0.90 -6.58
N PRO A 114 3.79 1.63 -7.71
CA PRO A 114 4.85 2.53 -8.15
C PRO A 114 5.19 3.61 -7.12
N GLN A 115 4.18 4.23 -6.48
CA GLN A 115 4.38 5.24 -5.45
C GLN A 115 4.93 4.63 -4.15
N ALA A 116 4.51 3.40 -3.81
CA ALA A 116 5.04 2.68 -2.66
C ALA A 116 6.52 2.33 -2.85
N SER A 117 6.93 1.98 -4.07
CA SER A 117 8.32 1.74 -4.42
C SER A 117 9.18 3.01 -4.30
N GLU A 118 8.67 4.15 -4.77
CA GLU A 118 9.34 5.44 -4.64
C GLU A 118 9.46 5.88 -3.17
N ALA A 119 8.39 5.71 -2.38
CA ALA A 119 8.43 5.97 -0.94
C ALA A 119 9.45 5.08 -0.21
N ALA A 120 9.58 3.81 -0.63
CA ALA A 120 10.58 2.90 -0.09
C ALA A 120 12.00 3.36 -0.44
N PHE A 121 12.24 3.82 -1.68
CA PHE A 121 13.52 4.38 -2.10
C PHE A 121 13.90 5.60 -1.24
N GLN A 122 12.99 6.55 -1.03
CA GLN A 122 13.22 7.74 -0.19
C GLN A 122 13.51 7.36 1.27
N LEU A 123 12.84 6.36 1.82
CA LEU A 123 13.09 5.88 3.16
C LEU A 123 14.47 5.20 3.29
N THR A 124 14.86 4.37 2.33
CA THR A 124 16.19 3.75 2.33
C THR A 124 17.29 4.78 2.18
N GLU A 125 17.13 5.81 1.35
CA GLU A 125 18.04 6.95 1.26
C GLU A 125 18.18 7.66 2.61
N TYR A 126 17.06 8.01 3.23
CA TYR A 126 17.04 8.73 4.52
C TYR A 126 17.73 7.96 5.64
N PHE A 127 17.55 6.64 5.73
CA PHE A 127 18.17 5.80 6.75
C PHE A 127 19.58 5.32 6.39
N GLY A 128 20.10 5.68 5.22
CA GLY A 128 21.42 5.27 4.77
C GLY A 128 21.52 3.77 4.49
N ILE A 129 20.48 3.20 3.86
CA ILE A 129 20.37 1.78 3.45
C ILE A 129 20.28 1.72 1.94
N ARG A 130 20.73 0.63 1.31
CA ARG A 130 20.44 0.37 -0.11
C ARG A 130 18.96 0.00 -0.30
N PRO A 131 18.33 0.41 -1.45
CA PRO A 131 18.97 0.95 -2.67
C PRO A 131 19.24 2.46 -2.66
N GLY A 132 18.63 3.28 -1.79
CA GLY A 132 18.77 4.74 -1.82
C GLY A 132 20.19 5.24 -1.49
N ASN A 133 20.97 4.49 -0.72
CA ASN A 133 22.40 4.76 -0.51
C ASN A 133 23.25 3.62 -1.12
N PRO A 134 23.72 3.75 -2.37
CA PRO A 134 24.49 2.70 -3.04
C PRO A 134 25.85 2.41 -2.41
N ALA A 135 26.36 3.30 -1.57
CA ALA A 135 27.63 3.11 -0.83
C ALA A 135 27.45 2.37 0.50
N SER A 136 26.21 2.06 0.88
CA SER A 136 25.93 1.32 2.12
C SER A 136 26.22 -0.17 1.95
N ASP A 137 26.82 -0.78 2.99
CA ASP A 137 26.94 -2.23 3.09
C ASP A 137 25.66 -2.89 3.61
N ILE A 138 24.70 -2.08 4.09
CA ILE A 138 23.41 -2.53 4.63
C ILE A 138 22.36 -2.42 3.53
N ASP A 139 21.60 -3.51 3.33
CA ASP A 139 20.44 -3.60 2.42
C ASP A 139 19.14 -3.75 3.21
N VAL A 140 17.99 -3.64 2.52
CA VAL A 140 16.66 -3.86 3.11
C VAL A 140 16.54 -5.26 3.71
N GLU A 141 17.20 -6.27 3.10
CA GLU A 141 17.20 -7.65 3.60
C GLU A 141 17.85 -7.79 4.98
N ASN A 142 18.71 -6.84 5.36
CA ASN A 142 19.29 -6.79 6.71
C ASN A 142 18.36 -6.17 7.76
N VAL A 143 17.21 -5.58 7.37
CA VAL A 143 16.26 -4.99 8.29
C VAL A 143 15.40 -6.07 8.91
N LEU A 144 15.52 -6.28 10.24
CA LEU A 144 14.81 -7.34 10.96
C LEU A 144 13.29 -7.12 11.03
N ASP A 145 12.84 -5.86 11.05
CA ASP A 145 11.42 -5.50 11.09
C ASP A 145 11.13 -4.33 10.14
N THR A 146 10.74 -4.65 8.91
CA THR A 146 10.35 -3.67 7.90
C THR A 146 9.00 -3.01 8.21
N GLN A 147 8.16 -3.62 9.07
CA GLN A 147 6.87 -3.07 9.49
C GLN A 147 7.01 -1.73 10.23
N ALA A 148 8.16 -1.49 10.87
CA ALA A 148 8.48 -0.20 11.48
C ALA A 148 8.46 0.97 10.49
N LEU A 149 8.68 0.71 9.19
CA LEU A 149 8.68 1.70 8.10
C LEU A 149 7.31 1.84 7.41
N ARG A 150 6.38 0.90 7.62
CA ARG A 150 5.09 0.83 6.93
C ARG A 150 4.31 2.13 7.02
N ARG A 151 4.14 2.67 8.23
CA ARG A 151 3.34 3.88 8.45
C ARG A 151 3.92 5.11 7.75
N ALA A 152 5.23 5.26 7.74
CA ALA A 152 5.89 6.34 7.02
C ALA A 152 5.71 6.16 5.50
N SER A 153 5.86 4.95 4.98
CA SER A 153 5.62 4.63 3.57
C SER A 153 4.19 4.97 3.15
N VAL A 154 3.17 4.54 3.90
CA VAL A 154 1.75 4.85 3.60
C VAL A 154 1.52 6.36 3.48
N PHE A 155 2.02 7.15 4.43
CA PHE A 155 1.80 8.60 4.40
C PHE A 155 2.55 9.30 3.25
N ALA A 156 3.74 8.82 2.89
CA ALA A 156 4.46 9.31 1.71
C ALA A 156 3.67 9.04 0.42
N VAL A 157 3.15 7.82 0.27
CA VAL A 157 2.33 7.42 -0.89
C VAL A 157 1.09 8.31 -1.00
N ILE A 158 0.29 8.41 0.08
CA ILE A 158 -0.93 9.22 0.07
C ILE A 158 -0.63 10.69 -0.24
N SER A 159 0.43 11.25 0.35
CA SER A 159 0.86 12.63 0.06
C SER A 159 1.16 12.83 -1.42
N SER A 160 1.92 11.91 -2.05
CA SER A 160 2.28 11.99 -3.46
C SER A 160 1.07 11.88 -4.38
N ILE A 161 0.11 10.99 -4.06
CA ILE A 161 -1.12 10.84 -4.85
C ILE A 161 -1.96 12.12 -4.80
N TYR A 162 -2.17 12.70 -3.61
CA TYR A 162 -2.91 13.95 -3.49
C TYR A 162 -2.20 15.13 -4.16
N ALA A 163 -0.86 15.17 -4.19
CA ALA A 163 -0.12 16.16 -4.97
C ALA A 163 -0.39 16.03 -6.48
N MET A 164 -0.41 14.78 -7.01
CA MET A 164 -0.76 14.52 -8.41
C MET A 164 -2.21 14.92 -8.73
N LEU A 165 -3.16 14.59 -7.85
CA LEU A 165 -4.56 14.97 -8.02
C LEU A 165 -4.74 16.49 -7.98
N ALA A 166 -4.06 17.20 -7.09
CA ALA A 166 -4.06 18.67 -7.01
C ALA A 166 -3.54 19.30 -8.30
N GLY A 167 -2.45 18.77 -8.87
CA GLY A 167 -1.89 19.24 -10.14
C GLY A 167 -2.87 19.06 -11.32
N LYS A 168 -3.65 17.98 -11.31
CA LYS A 168 -4.63 17.67 -12.36
C LYS A 168 -5.91 18.52 -12.25
N SER A 169 -6.48 18.65 -11.06
CA SER A 169 -7.79 19.27 -10.84
C SER A 169 -7.73 20.74 -10.49
N LYS A 170 -6.55 21.25 -10.09
CA LYS A 170 -6.35 22.58 -9.48
C LYS A 170 -7.21 22.80 -8.22
N ASP A 171 -7.55 21.73 -7.51
CA ASP A 171 -8.33 21.76 -6.29
C ASP A 171 -7.41 21.94 -5.08
N GLU A 172 -7.60 23.04 -4.36
CA GLU A 172 -6.83 23.37 -3.16
C GLU A 172 -7.03 22.34 -2.03
N ASN A 173 -8.17 21.64 -1.99
CA ASN A 173 -8.41 20.60 -0.98
C ASN A 173 -7.43 19.43 -1.14
N PHE A 174 -7.15 19.02 -2.38
CA PHE A 174 -6.16 17.96 -2.62
C PHE A 174 -4.75 18.43 -2.25
N TRP A 175 -4.43 19.69 -2.53
CA TRP A 175 -3.15 20.25 -2.10
C TRP A 175 -3.02 20.28 -0.56
N ASN A 176 -4.06 20.71 0.14
CA ASN A 176 -4.08 20.71 1.59
C ASN A 176 -3.97 19.30 2.18
N LYS A 177 -4.64 18.32 1.59
CA LYS A 177 -4.48 16.90 1.97
C LYS A 177 -3.07 16.41 1.73
N SER A 178 -2.45 16.73 0.60
CA SER A 178 -1.05 16.38 0.33
C SER A 178 -0.13 16.92 1.40
N LEU A 179 -0.22 18.22 1.74
CA LEU A 179 0.60 18.83 2.80
C LEU A 179 0.32 18.23 4.18
N TYR A 180 -0.93 17.86 4.47
CA TYR A 180 -1.28 17.18 5.72
C TYR A 180 -0.56 15.83 5.84
N TYR A 181 -0.63 14.99 4.80
CA TYR A 181 0.03 13.68 4.78
C TYR A 181 1.55 13.79 4.71
N GLN A 182 2.09 14.82 4.06
CA GLN A 182 3.52 15.11 4.10
C GLN A 182 4.02 15.35 5.54
N ARG A 183 3.30 16.15 6.32
CA ARG A 183 3.64 16.39 7.73
C ARG A 183 3.52 15.11 8.58
N LEU A 184 2.54 14.25 8.27
CA LEU A 184 2.43 12.94 8.93
C LEU A 184 3.59 12.02 8.56
N PHE A 185 4.00 12.02 7.29
CA PHE A 185 5.17 11.28 6.80
C PHE A 185 6.45 11.71 7.54
N GLU A 186 6.74 13.00 7.60
CA GLU A 186 7.91 13.53 8.28
C GLU A 186 7.95 13.09 9.74
N ARG A 187 6.85 13.26 10.47
CA ARG A 187 6.73 12.83 11.87
C ARG A 187 6.83 11.31 12.05
N ALA A 188 6.24 10.53 11.14
CA ALA A 188 6.32 9.07 11.20
C ALA A 188 7.76 8.61 10.96
N ARG A 189 8.44 9.16 9.93
CA ARG A 189 9.82 8.87 9.60
C ARG A 189 10.78 9.20 10.75
N GLU A 190 10.62 10.37 11.40
CA GLU A 190 11.43 10.76 12.56
C GLU A 190 11.24 9.81 13.75
N ARG A 191 10.08 9.19 13.89
CA ARG A 191 9.76 8.24 14.96
C ARG A 191 10.12 6.80 14.64
N CYS A 192 10.46 6.51 13.39
CA CYS A 192 10.88 5.16 13.01
C CYS A 192 12.13 4.77 13.80
N ARG A 193 12.08 3.56 14.34
CA ARG A 193 13.21 2.89 14.95
C ARG A 193 13.15 1.42 14.59
N PHE A 194 14.21 0.90 14.03
CA PHE A 194 14.29 -0.49 13.60
C PHE A 194 15.71 -1.04 13.78
N SER A 195 15.80 -2.34 13.90
CA SER A 195 17.04 -3.07 14.06
C SER A 195 17.53 -3.61 12.73
N VAL A 196 18.84 -3.63 12.58
CA VAL A 196 19.54 -4.12 11.39
C VAL A 196 20.53 -5.20 11.81
N ASP A 197 20.47 -6.32 11.10
CA ASP A 197 21.42 -7.43 11.17
C ASP A 197 22.48 -7.23 10.07
N ALA A 198 23.59 -6.61 10.41
CA ALA A 198 24.67 -6.35 9.47
C ALA A 198 25.54 -7.61 9.25
N GLY A 199 25.53 -8.53 10.21
CA GLY A 199 26.27 -9.80 10.17
C GLY A 199 25.54 -10.94 9.47
N SER A 200 24.24 -10.79 9.17
CA SER A 200 23.35 -11.82 8.60
C SER A 200 23.30 -13.10 9.46
N ASP A 201 23.34 -12.94 10.80
CA ASP A 201 23.26 -14.02 11.78
C ASP A 201 21.91 -14.09 12.50
N GLY A 202 20.96 -13.24 12.14
CA GLY A 202 19.62 -13.14 12.73
C GLY A 202 19.57 -12.28 14.00
N LEU A 203 20.67 -11.65 14.40
CA LEU A 203 20.74 -10.80 15.57
C LEU A 203 20.87 -9.32 15.21
N ALA A 204 20.38 -8.46 16.10
CA ALA A 204 20.43 -7.02 15.89
C ALA A 204 21.82 -6.46 16.23
N ASP A 205 22.57 -6.03 15.23
CA ASP A 205 23.89 -5.38 15.41
C ASP A 205 23.76 -3.87 15.58
N VAL A 206 22.86 -3.25 14.80
CA VAL A 206 22.71 -1.79 14.74
C VAL A 206 21.24 -1.41 14.83
N THR A 207 20.96 -0.33 15.57
CA THR A 207 19.64 0.31 15.56
C THR A 207 19.68 1.59 14.72
N LYS A 208 18.81 1.70 13.72
CA LYS A 208 18.57 2.93 12.97
C LYS A 208 17.41 3.71 13.60
N SER A 209 17.54 5.04 13.67
CA SER A 209 16.49 5.92 14.19
C SER A 209 16.38 7.16 13.32
N GLY A 210 15.15 7.62 13.07
CA GLY A 210 14.87 8.83 12.30
C GLY A 210 15.25 10.12 13.05
N ALA A 211 15.19 10.13 14.36
CA ALA A 211 15.62 11.28 15.18
C ALA A 211 17.07 11.10 15.62
N SER A 212 18.02 11.69 14.91
CA SER A 212 19.37 11.88 15.43
C SER A 212 19.42 13.14 16.30
N GLY A 213 19.14 12.99 17.59
CA GLY A 213 19.39 14.04 18.56
C GLY A 213 20.91 14.24 18.71
N LYS A 214 21.45 15.33 18.16
CA LYS A 214 22.83 15.75 18.46
C LYS A 214 22.83 16.25 19.89
N LEU A 215 23.30 15.44 20.85
CA LEU A 215 23.64 15.91 22.18
C LEU A 215 24.82 16.89 22.05
N VAL A 216 24.52 18.19 22.10
CA VAL A 216 25.55 19.20 22.33
C VAL A 216 25.82 19.14 23.81
N ARG A 217 27.00 18.64 24.21
CA ARG A 217 27.53 18.82 25.56
C ARG A 217 28.07 20.26 25.64
N ASP A 218 27.44 21.08 26.48
CA ASP A 218 28.04 22.32 26.96
C ASP A 218 29.24 22.02 27.88
#